data_760d72848efe6664617c62902b9c3944
#
_entry.id   760d72848efe6664617c62902b9c3944
#
_cell.length_a   1.000
_cell.length_b   1.000
_cell.length_c   1.000
_cell.angle_alpha   90.00
_cell.angle_beta   90.00
_cell.angle_gamma   90.00
#
_symmetry.space_group_name_H-M   'P 1'
#
loop_
_entity.id
_entity.type
_entity.pdbx_description
1 polymer ?
#
loop_
_entity_poly.entity_id
_entity_poly.type
_entity_poly.pdbx_seq_one_letter_code
_entity_poly.pdbx_strand_id
1 'polypeptide(L)'
;MKKVLKLIAILLGIGIIAGCTNTPSKQRMNEELKKPEVVKLIDEALKGFDKDAFTEDGIIKTYEIDYNKTEYSPMGGINFTIYINGDRNLNIQDTLNKYSRGYSLGAKVLSPELSHLLRKR
;
A
#
# COMPACT_ATOMS: atom_id res chain seq x y z
N MET A 1 -36.13 10.73 0.20
CA MET A 1 -35.44 11.83 -0.48
C MET A 1 -34.88 12.87 0.45
N LYS A 2 -35.63 13.35 1.44
CA LYS A 2 -35.11 14.36 2.37
C LYS A 2 -33.90 13.87 3.17
N LYS A 3 -33.88 12.60 3.54
CA LYS A 3 -32.74 12.02 4.26
C LYS A 3 -31.48 11.96 3.41
N VAL A 4 -31.66 11.72 2.12
CA VAL A 4 -30.52 11.64 1.19
C VAL A 4 -29.90 13.03 1.01
N LEU A 5 -30.72 14.06 0.91
CA LEU A 5 -30.23 15.43 0.78
C LEU A 5 -29.43 15.86 1.99
N LYS A 6 -29.86 15.49 3.20
CA LYS A 6 -29.13 15.81 4.42
C LYS A 6 -27.79 15.09 4.46
N LEU A 7 -27.76 13.84 4.03
CA LEU A 7 -26.51 13.08 3.96
C LEU A 7 -25.53 13.70 2.97
N ILE A 8 -26.03 14.14 1.82
CA ILE A 8 -25.20 14.79 0.83
C ILE A 8 -24.60 16.08 1.38
N ALA A 9 -25.40 16.88 2.09
CA ALA A 9 -24.94 18.12 2.69
C ALA A 9 -23.85 17.87 3.72
N ILE A 10 -23.99 16.84 4.53
CA ILE A 10 -22.99 16.48 5.53
C ILE A 10 -21.70 16.03 4.85
N LEU A 11 -21.81 15.22 3.80
CA LEU A 11 -20.66 14.77 3.04
C LEU A 11 -19.91 15.92 2.38
N LEU A 12 -20.63 16.88 1.85
CA LEU A 12 -20.02 18.07 1.25
C LEU A 12 -19.27 18.89 2.31
N GLY A 13 -19.86 19.03 3.50
CA GLY A 13 -19.20 19.72 4.59
C GLY A 13 -17.90 19.05 5.00
N ILE A 14 -17.91 17.74 5.12
CA ILE A 14 -16.71 16.97 5.44
C ILE A 14 -15.68 17.11 4.33
N GLY A 15 -16.13 17.07 3.08
CA GLY A 15 -15.25 17.22 1.93
C GLY A 15 -14.54 18.57 1.91
N ILE A 16 -15.24 19.64 2.27
CA ILE A 16 -14.66 20.98 2.34
C ILE A 16 -13.57 21.03 3.41
N ILE A 17 -13.83 20.46 4.57
CA ILE A 17 -12.84 20.42 5.67
C ILE A 17 -11.61 19.61 5.25
N ALA A 18 -11.82 18.46 4.64
CA ALA A 18 -10.74 17.62 4.16
C ALA A 18 -9.93 18.33 3.08
N GLY A 19 -10.59 19.11 2.21
CA GLY A 19 -9.92 19.85 1.16
C GLY A 19 -8.94 20.90 1.67
N CYS A 20 -9.16 21.41 2.88
CA CYS A 20 -8.30 22.43 3.46
C CYS A 20 -6.96 21.87 3.94
N THR A 21 -6.83 20.56 4.11
CA THR A 21 -5.61 19.93 4.63
C THR A 21 -4.61 19.55 3.55
N ASN A 22 -5.03 19.46 2.30
CA ASN A 22 -4.22 19.02 1.16
C ASN A 22 -3.62 17.62 1.34
N THR A 23 -4.02 16.89 2.38
CA THR A 23 -3.54 15.54 2.66
C THR A 23 -4.62 14.55 2.29
N PRO A 24 -4.30 13.50 1.50
CA PRO A 24 -5.30 12.47 1.18
C PRO A 24 -5.78 11.78 2.45
N SER A 25 -7.06 11.41 2.49
CA SER A 25 -7.59 10.62 3.58
C SER A 25 -6.98 9.21 3.54
N LYS A 26 -6.98 8.54 4.68
CA LYS A 26 -6.51 7.16 4.77
C LYS A 26 -7.28 6.24 3.82
N GLN A 27 -8.59 6.43 3.73
CA GLN A 27 -9.43 5.66 2.81
C GLN A 27 -8.97 5.84 1.36
N ARG A 28 -8.72 7.08 0.96
CA ARG A 28 -8.28 7.36 -0.41
C ARG A 28 -6.93 6.73 -0.70
N MET A 29 -5.99 6.80 0.24
CA MET A 29 -4.68 6.18 0.08
C MET A 29 -4.81 4.66 -0.05
N ASN A 30 -5.67 4.05 0.75
CA ASN A 30 -5.89 2.61 0.69
C ASN A 30 -6.54 2.19 -0.63
N GLU A 31 -7.44 3.02 -1.18
CA GLU A 31 -8.04 2.77 -2.48
C GLU A 31 -6.98 2.80 -3.60
N GLU A 32 -6.02 3.72 -3.50
CA GLU A 32 -4.92 3.78 -4.45
C GLU A 32 -4.08 2.49 -4.41
N LEU A 33 -3.83 1.96 -3.21
CA LEU A 33 -3.07 0.72 -3.05
C LEU A 33 -3.80 -0.51 -3.60
N LYS A 34 -5.10 -0.44 -3.77
CA LYS A 34 -5.92 -1.54 -4.30
C LYS A 34 -6.07 -1.52 -5.82
N LYS A 35 -5.58 -0.49 -6.48
CA LYS A 35 -5.69 -0.40 -7.94
C LYS A 35 -4.91 -1.52 -8.62
N PRO A 36 -5.45 -2.10 -9.71
CA PRO A 36 -4.77 -3.21 -10.39
C PRO A 36 -3.34 -2.90 -10.81
N GLU A 37 -3.08 -1.68 -11.28
CA GLU A 37 -1.74 -1.27 -11.69
C GLU A 37 -0.76 -1.23 -10.52
N VAL A 38 -1.24 -0.87 -9.32
CA VAL A 38 -0.43 -0.86 -8.11
C VAL A 38 -0.18 -2.28 -7.61
N VAL A 39 -1.21 -3.12 -7.63
CA VAL A 39 -1.08 -4.53 -7.27
C VAL A 39 -0.04 -5.21 -8.16
N LYS A 40 -0.05 -4.90 -9.44
CA LYS A 40 0.92 -5.45 -10.39
C LYS A 40 2.35 -5.02 -10.03
N LEU A 41 2.54 -3.75 -9.65
CA LEU A 41 3.85 -3.26 -9.24
C LEU A 41 4.37 -3.98 -8.00
N ILE A 42 3.49 -4.21 -7.03
CA ILE A 42 3.83 -4.94 -5.81
C ILE A 42 4.20 -6.39 -6.15
N ASP A 43 3.40 -7.05 -6.98
CA ASP A 43 3.67 -8.42 -7.40
C ASP A 43 5.03 -8.53 -8.09
N GLU A 44 5.33 -7.62 -8.99
CA GLU A 44 6.60 -7.59 -9.70
C GLU A 44 7.78 -7.35 -8.76
N ALA A 45 7.60 -6.46 -7.77
CA ALA A 45 8.63 -6.19 -6.78
C ALA A 45 8.92 -7.42 -5.93
N LEU A 46 7.89 -8.15 -5.52
CA LEU A 46 8.06 -9.37 -4.73
C LEU A 46 8.73 -10.48 -5.54
N LYS A 47 8.41 -10.58 -6.82
CA LYS A 47 9.10 -11.52 -7.72
C LYS A 47 10.55 -11.15 -7.95
N GLY A 48 10.89 -9.87 -7.78
CA GLY A 48 12.26 -9.42 -7.83
C GLY A 48 13.10 -9.92 -6.64
N PHE A 49 12.48 -10.06 -5.47
CA PHE A 49 13.12 -10.63 -4.28
C PHE A 49 13.13 -12.15 -4.31
N ASP A 50 12.10 -12.75 -4.88
CA ASP A 50 11.92 -14.21 -4.93
C ASP A 50 11.33 -14.57 -6.29
N LYS A 51 12.16 -15.08 -7.18
CA LYS A 51 11.73 -15.42 -8.55
C LYS A 51 10.61 -16.45 -8.59
N ASP A 52 10.48 -17.29 -7.55
CA ASP A 52 9.44 -18.30 -7.45
C ASP A 52 8.26 -17.84 -6.60
N ALA A 53 8.18 -16.53 -6.31
CA ALA A 53 7.09 -15.96 -5.51
C ALA A 53 5.73 -16.40 -6.04
N PHE A 54 4.82 -16.69 -5.12
CA PHE A 54 3.44 -17.13 -5.37
C PHE A 54 3.33 -18.53 -5.98
N THR A 55 4.42 -19.29 -5.98
CA THR A 55 4.42 -20.70 -6.38
C THR A 55 4.75 -21.59 -5.20
N GLU A 56 4.60 -22.90 -5.37
CA GLU A 56 4.90 -23.86 -4.32
C GLU A 56 6.36 -23.82 -3.89
N ASP A 57 7.27 -23.50 -4.80
CA ASP A 57 8.70 -23.45 -4.55
C ASP A 57 9.16 -22.13 -3.96
N GLY A 58 8.30 -21.13 -3.93
CA GLY A 58 8.65 -19.80 -3.47
C GLY A 58 8.69 -19.66 -1.97
N ILE A 59 9.53 -18.75 -1.50
CA ILE A 59 9.56 -18.32 -0.09
C ILE A 59 8.36 -17.42 0.17
N ILE A 60 8.11 -16.47 -0.75
CA ILE A 60 6.95 -15.60 -0.68
C ILE A 60 5.76 -16.32 -1.32
N LYS A 61 4.81 -16.71 -0.50
CA LYS A 61 3.61 -17.40 -1.01
C LYS A 61 2.41 -16.48 -1.09
N THR A 62 2.24 -15.63 -0.09
CA THR A 62 1.15 -14.66 -0.03
C THR A 62 1.64 -13.38 0.59
N TYR A 63 0.88 -12.30 0.41
CA TYR A 63 1.14 -11.04 1.10
C TYR A 63 -0.16 -10.33 1.39
N GLU A 64 -0.11 -9.42 2.36
CA GLU A 64 -1.24 -8.56 2.66
C GLU A 64 -0.71 -7.18 3.03
N ILE A 65 -1.50 -6.15 2.71
CA ILE A 65 -1.16 -4.77 3.03
C ILE A 65 -1.83 -4.40 4.34
N ASP A 66 -1.09 -3.78 5.25
CA ASP A 66 -1.66 -3.28 6.50
C ASP A 66 -2.27 -1.90 6.25
N TYR A 67 -3.55 -1.89 5.92
CA TYR A 67 -4.26 -0.66 5.60
C TYR A 67 -4.42 0.28 6.80
N ASN A 68 -4.18 -0.21 8.01
CA ASN A 68 -4.23 0.63 9.22
C ASN A 68 -2.96 1.46 9.41
N LYS A 69 -1.87 1.05 8.80
CA LYS A 69 -0.58 1.72 8.91
C LYS A 69 -0.23 2.58 7.70
N THR A 70 -1.16 2.75 6.77
CA THR A 70 -0.94 3.59 5.60
C THR A 70 -0.82 5.05 6.02
N GLU A 71 0.25 5.73 5.59
CA GLU A 71 0.50 7.12 5.93
C GLU A 71 0.97 7.91 4.72
N TYR A 72 0.66 9.20 4.70
CA TYR A 72 1.14 10.08 3.65
C TYR A 72 2.55 10.57 3.98
N SER A 73 3.48 10.38 3.04
CA SER A 73 4.86 10.79 3.23
C SER A 73 4.99 12.33 3.13
N PRO A 74 5.76 12.97 4.03
CA PRO A 74 6.03 14.41 3.90
C PRO A 74 6.72 14.77 2.59
N MET A 75 7.42 13.84 1.98
CA MET A 75 8.11 14.04 0.70
C MET A 75 7.22 13.70 -0.51
N GLY A 76 5.95 13.42 -0.27
CA GLY A 76 5.02 12.95 -1.28
C GLY A 76 5.02 11.42 -1.36
N GLY A 77 3.89 10.86 -1.75
CA GLY A 77 3.75 9.41 -1.84
C GLY A 77 3.04 8.81 -0.64
N ILE A 78 2.76 7.53 -0.73
CA ILE A 78 2.00 6.80 0.28
C ILE A 78 2.89 5.72 0.89
N ASN A 79 3.19 5.86 2.18
CA ASN A 79 3.95 4.84 2.91
C ASN A 79 3.01 3.71 3.32
N PHE A 80 3.42 2.49 3.07
CA PHE A 80 2.62 1.32 3.40
C PHE A 80 3.49 0.15 3.85
N THR A 81 2.88 -0.80 4.54
CA THR A 81 3.55 -1.98 5.06
C THR A 81 2.89 -3.22 4.51
N ILE A 82 3.70 -4.17 4.07
CA ILE A 82 3.25 -5.47 3.57
C ILE A 82 3.72 -6.56 4.52
N TYR A 83 2.86 -7.50 4.84
CA TYR A 83 3.21 -8.70 5.59
C TYR A 83 3.26 -9.90 4.65
N ILE A 84 4.28 -10.71 4.79
CA ILE A 84 4.52 -11.88 3.93
C ILE A 84 4.06 -13.14 4.64
N ASN A 85 3.31 -13.98 3.93
CA ASN A 85 2.85 -15.29 4.41
C ASN A 85 2.03 -15.21 5.72
N GLY A 86 1.36 -14.09 5.95
CA GLY A 86 0.58 -13.90 7.16
C GLY A 86 1.40 -13.73 8.43
N ASP A 87 2.70 -13.53 8.31
CA ASP A 87 3.62 -13.40 9.44
C ASP A 87 4.06 -11.94 9.57
N ARG A 88 3.72 -11.32 10.69
CA ARG A 88 4.06 -9.92 10.94
C ARG A 88 5.55 -9.66 11.07
N ASN A 89 6.33 -10.69 11.40
CA ASN A 89 7.78 -10.59 11.46
C ASN A 89 8.42 -10.55 10.07
N LEU A 90 7.68 -10.95 9.04
CA LEU A 90 8.12 -10.90 7.66
C LEU A 90 7.43 -9.73 6.98
N ASN A 91 8.04 -8.56 7.05
CA ASN A 91 7.40 -7.36 6.51
C ASN A 91 8.32 -6.55 5.62
N ILE A 92 7.69 -5.78 4.74
CA ILE A 92 8.35 -4.84 3.84
C ILE A 92 7.65 -3.50 3.99
N GLN A 93 8.44 -2.45 4.22
CA GLN A 93 7.94 -1.08 4.19
C GLN A 93 8.36 -0.45 2.87
N ASP A 94 7.42 0.20 2.21
CA ASP A 94 7.64 0.79 0.90
C ASP A 94 6.82 2.07 0.77
N THR A 95 7.07 2.81 -0.29
CA THR A 95 6.36 4.04 -0.61
C THR A 95 5.84 3.97 -2.04
N LEU A 96 4.55 4.21 -2.21
CA LEU A 96 3.94 4.31 -3.54
C LEU A 96 4.01 5.76 -3.99
N ASN A 97 4.70 6.01 -5.10
CA ASN A 97 4.80 7.34 -5.70
C ASN A 97 3.88 7.43 -6.90
N LYS A 98 3.18 8.55 -7.01
CA LYS A 98 2.27 8.80 -8.12
C LYS A 98 2.85 9.89 -9.01
N TYR A 99 3.03 9.55 -10.28
CA TYR A 99 3.52 10.48 -11.30
C TYR A 99 2.46 10.71 -12.36
N SER A 100 2.68 11.69 -13.22
CA SER A 100 1.75 11.99 -14.32
C SER A 100 1.53 10.80 -15.25
N ARG A 101 2.51 9.90 -15.34
CA ARG A 101 2.45 8.73 -16.23
C ARG A 101 2.10 7.43 -15.51
N GLY A 102 1.83 7.47 -14.22
CA GLY A 102 1.48 6.27 -13.46
C GLY A 102 2.13 6.22 -12.10
N TYR A 103 2.34 5.03 -11.61
CA TYR A 103 2.86 4.79 -10.27
C TYR A 103 4.24 4.15 -10.31
N SER A 104 5.02 4.37 -9.27
CA SER A 104 6.24 3.61 -9.04
C SER A 104 6.42 3.35 -7.54
N LEU A 105 7.18 2.32 -7.22
CA LEU A 105 7.52 2.01 -5.84
C LEU A 105 8.89 2.60 -5.51
N GLY A 106 9.06 3.01 -4.25
CA GLY A 106 10.31 3.60 -3.79
C GLY A 106 11.27 2.56 -3.23
N ALA A 107 12.17 3.04 -2.37
CA ALA A 107 13.11 2.18 -1.68
C ALA A 107 12.37 1.30 -0.68
N LYS A 108 12.74 0.02 -0.62
CA LYS A 108 12.06 -0.96 0.23
C LYS A 108 12.93 -1.29 1.45
N VAL A 109 12.28 -1.38 2.60
CA VAL A 109 12.92 -1.78 3.85
C VAL A 109 12.32 -3.11 4.28
N LEU A 110 13.12 -4.15 4.24
CA LEU A 110 12.71 -5.50 4.63
C LEU A 110 13.04 -5.72 6.10
N SER A 111 12.16 -6.44 6.80
CA SER A 111 12.48 -6.85 8.17
C SER A 111 13.69 -7.77 8.17
N PRO A 112 14.48 -7.79 9.27
CA PRO A 112 15.63 -8.69 9.35
C PRO A 112 15.28 -10.15 9.11
N GLU A 113 14.14 -10.60 9.64
CA GLU A 113 13.69 -11.98 9.48
C GLU A 113 13.40 -12.32 8.03
N LEU A 114 12.75 -11.42 7.30
CA LEU A 114 12.47 -11.63 5.89
C LEU A 114 13.76 -11.60 5.07
N SER A 115 14.62 -10.64 5.34
CA SER A 115 15.89 -10.51 4.65
C SER A 115 16.73 -11.77 4.82
N HIS A 116 16.78 -12.31 6.04
CA HIS A 116 17.49 -13.53 6.35
C HIS A 116 16.89 -14.73 5.60
N LEU A 117 15.58 -14.83 5.59
CA LEU A 117 14.88 -15.93 4.90
C LEU A 117 15.17 -15.93 3.40
N LEU A 118 15.18 -14.75 2.78
CA LEU A 118 15.45 -14.61 1.35
C LEU A 118 16.91 -14.92 1.00
N ARG A 119 17.85 -14.67 1.91
CA ARG A 119 19.27 -14.97 1.68
C ARG A 119 19.58 -16.46 1.73
N LYS A 120 18.73 -17.25 2.36
CA LYS A 120 18.93 -18.70 2.45
C LYS A 120 18.64 -19.45 1.17
N ARG A 121 18.13 -18.80 0.17
CA ARG A 121 17.80 -19.42 -1.11
C ARG A 121 19.00 -19.95 -1.85
#